data_72da0741f006d13f9b4dec75ad02637f
#
_entry.id   72da0741f006d13f9b4dec75ad02637f
#
_cell.length_a   1.000
_cell.length_b   1.000
_cell.length_c   1.000
_cell.angle_alpha   90.00
_cell.angle_beta   90.00
_cell.angle_gamma   90.00
#
_symmetry.space_group_name_H-M   'P 1'
#
loop_
_entity.id
_entity.type
_entity.pdbx_description
1 polymer ?
#
loop_
_entity_poly.entity_id
_entity_poly.type
_entity_poly.pdbx_seq_one_letter_code
_entity_poly.pdbx_strand_id
1 'polypeptide(L)'
;MSAVRAVVFDLGHTLWDFAPREDERRLVVLRLHARLEGALGGEIASPRKLDRALGLALEGWMQDWSSDRLEQPPTEQLVREAFALLDLDVPEPLLRELTALAFGADVDLPVVEPDTLATIATLQTQGVAMGCVTNTVLLEAGIFEPLRRLGLHQYLDSVVVSSAMSYRKPHASLFQRALDELGVAPHETVFVGDRLVDDVGGAQAVGMRGVLTHQYRQEPLDGAPVQPDAVIQRLSGLPHAIERFEAST
;
A
#
# COMPACT_ATOMS: atom_id res chain seq x y z
N MET A 1 21.31 -13.89 19.23
CA MET A 1 20.32 -13.04 18.57
C MET A 1 18.97 -13.69 18.70
N SER A 2 17.87 -12.96 18.65
CA SER A 2 16.57 -13.57 18.88
C SER A 2 16.01 -14.19 17.59
N ALA A 3 15.16 -15.20 17.73
CA ALA A 3 14.40 -15.79 16.65
C ALA A 3 13.51 -14.72 15.99
N VAL A 4 13.21 -14.87 14.70
CA VAL A 4 12.25 -14.01 14.00
C VAL A 4 10.87 -14.24 14.58
N ARG A 5 10.27 -13.20 15.16
CA ARG A 5 8.95 -13.24 15.80
C ARG A 5 7.85 -12.65 14.94
N ALA A 6 8.22 -11.76 14.04
CA ALA A 6 7.24 -11.13 13.15
C ALA A 6 7.77 -10.95 11.73
N VAL A 7 6.83 -10.92 10.79
CA VAL A 7 7.04 -10.52 9.40
C VAL A 7 6.06 -9.42 9.06
N VAL A 8 6.58 -8.32 8.51
CA VAL A 8 5.79 -7.21 8.00
C VAL A 8 5.95 -7.15 6.48
N PHE A 9 4.85 -7.06 5.76
CA PHE A 9 4.84 -7.06 4.30
C PHE A 9 4.47 -5.69 3.76
N ASP A 10 5.03 -5.31 2.62
CA ASP A 10 4.33 -4.42 1.71
C ASP A 10 3.14 -5.14 1.06
N LEU A 11 2.20 -4.42 0.46
CA LEU A 11 1.04 -5.02 -0.21
C LEU A 11 1.21 -5.09 -1.72
N GLY A 12 1.30 -3.95 -2.38
CA GLY A 12 1.36 -3.85 -3.84
C GLY A 12 2.64 -4.45 -4.42
N HIS A 13 2.55 -5.33 -5.42
CA HIS A 13 3.70 -6.04 -5.99
C HIS A 13 4.49 -6.91 -4.99
N THR A 14 3.92 -7.12 -3.79
CA THR A 14 4.48 -7.99 -2.74
C THR A 14 3.50 -9.10 -2.37
N LEU A 15 2.40 -8.79 -1.68
CA LEU A 15 1.35 -9.77 -1.38
C LEU A 15 0.38 -9.96 -2.53
N TRP A 16 0.16 -8.93 -3.33
CA TRP A 16 -0.73 -8.96 -4.49
C TRP A 16 -0.21 -8.10 -5.64
N ASP A 17 -0.74 -8.35 -6.84
CA ASP A 17 -0.53 -7.51 -8.02
C ASP A 17 -1.83 -6.86 -8.48
N PHE A 18 -1.72 -5.80 -9.26
CA PHE A 18 -2.85 -5.04 -9.79
C PHE A 18 -3.20 -5.53 -11.20
N ALA A 19 -4.42 -6.01 -11.39
CA ALA A 19 -4.97 -6.25 -12.71
C ALA A 19 -5.59 -4.97 -13.26
N PRO A 20 -5.23 -4.49 -14.46
CA PRO A 20 -5.89 -3.34 -15.08
C PRO A 20 -7.38 -3.65 -15.32
N ARG A 21 -8.28 -2.79 -14.81
CA ARG A 21 -9.72 -2.92 -14.98
C ARG A 21 -10.34 -1.58 -15.37
N GLU A 22 -10.26 -1.28 -16.67
CA GLU A 22 -10.78 -0.02 -17.22
C GLU A 22 -12.29 0.17 -16.98
N ASP A 23 -13.05 -0.94 -16.99
CA ASP A 23 -14.49 -0.89 -16.81
C ASP A 23 -14.90 -0.46 -15.39
N GLU A 24 -14.20 -0.90 -14.36
CA GLU A 24 -14.48 -0.56 -12.96
C GLU A 24 -14.13 0.91 -12.68
N ARG A 25 -12.97 1.38 -13.15
CA ARG A 25 -12.62 2.80 -13.09
C ARG A 25 -13.68 3.67 -13.74
N ARG A 26 -14.18 3.26 -14.90
CA ARG A 26 -15.26 3.95 -15.61
C ARG A 26 -16.54 4.02 -14.78
N LEU A 27 -16.91 2.94 -14.09
CA LEU A 27 -18.10 2.92 -13.22
C LEU A 27 -17.93 3.86 -12.04
N VAL A 28 -16.76 3.91 -11.39
CA VAL A 28 -16.46 4.85 -10.31
C VAL A 28 -16.62 6.29 -10.81
N VAL A 29 -16.04 6.63 -11.95
CA VAL A 29 -16.16 7.98 -12.54
C VAL A 29 -17.61 8.36 -12.85
N LEU A 30 -18.41 7.42 -13.37
CA LEU A 30 -19.84 7.66 -13.64
C LEU A 30 -20.64 7.89 -12.35
N ARG A 31 -20.36 7.14 -11.29
CA ARG A 31 -20.99 7.35 -9.96
C ARG A 31 -20.61 8.71 -9.38
N LEU A 32 -19.33 9.09 -9.44
CA LEU A 32 -18.86 10.41 -9.02
C LEU A 32 -19.57 11.52 -9.76
N HIS A 33 -19.66 11.41 -11.10
CA HIS A 33 -20.31 12.38 -11.94
C HIS A 33 -21.80 12.55 -11.56
N ALA A 34 -22.54 11.44 -11.50
CA ALA A 34 -23.96 11.47 -11.14
C ALA A 34 -24.19 12.09 -9.75
N ARG A 35 -23.31 11.82 -8.79
CA ARG A 35 -23.40 12.37 -7.43
C ARG A 35 -23.09 13.89 -7.40
N LEU A 36 -22.10 14.35 -8.16
CA LEU A 36 -21.78 15.76 -8.33
C LEU A 36 -22.94 16.52 -8.98
N GLU A 37 -23.47 16.00 -10.11
CA GLU A 37 -24.59 16.59 -10.84
C GLU A 37 -25.83 16.73 -9.94
N GLY A 38 -26.16 15.68 -9.19
CA GLY A 38 -27.29 15.69 -8.27
C GLY A 38 -27.12 16.63 -7.07
N ALA A 39 -25.89 16.93 -6.65
CA ALA A 39 -25.64 17.78 -5.49
C ALA A 39 -25.46 19.26 -5.83
N LEU A 40 -24.74 19.56 -6.91
CA LEU A 40 -24.39 20.96 -7.27
C LEU A 40 -25.43 21.59 -8.17
N GLY A 41 -26.18 20.79 -8.91
CA GLY A 41 -27.13 21.28 -9.93
C GLY A 41 -26.41 21.95 -11.10
N GLY A 42 -27.08 22.07 -12.23
CA GLY A 42 -26.49 22.72 -13.41
C GLY A 42 -25.55 21.82 -14.24
N GLU A 43 -24.90 22.41 -15.23
CA GLU A 43 -23.98 21.69 -16.12
C GLU A 43 -22.61 21.55 -15.44
N ILE A 44 -22.24 20.31 -15.09
CA ILE A 44 -20.90 19.99 -14.58
C ILE A 44 -20.01 19.41 -15.69
N ALA A 45 -18.71 19.36 -15.43
CA ALA A 45 -17.76 18.76 -16.37
C ALA A 45 -18.14 17.30 -16.70
N SER A 46 -18.02 16.90 -17.97
CA SER A 46 -18.37 15.54 -18.38
C SER A 46 -17.57 14.45 -17.65
N PRO A 47 -18.07 13.21 -17.55
CA PRO A 47 -17.35 12.08 -16.91
C PRO A 47 -15.91 11.92 -17.42
N ARG A 48 -15.68 12.14 -18.73
CA ARG A 48 -14.34 12.07 -19.32
C ARG A 48 -13.40 13.18 -18.81
N LYS A 49 -13.91 14.39 -18.61
CA LYS A 49 -13.11 15.50 -18.03
C LYS A 49 -12.81 15.23 -16.56
N LEU A 50 -13.78 14.68 -15.82
CA LEU A 50 -13.62 14.29 -14.43
C LEU A 50 -12.55 13.20 -14.27
N ASP A 51 -12.61 12.13 -15.08
CA ASP A 51 -11.61 11.07 -15.10
C ASP A 51 -10.20 11.60 -15.38
N ARG A 52 -10.09 12.50 -16.37
CA ARG A 52 -8.81 13.14 -16.70
C ARG A 52 -8.27 14.01 -15.55
N ALA A 53 -9.13 14.78 -14.89
CA ALA A 53 -8.72 15.62 -13.76
C ALA A 53 -8.23 14.78 -12.57
N LEU A 54 -8.93 13.69 -12.23
CA LEU A 54 -8.49 12.75 -11.22
C LEU A 54 -7.15 12.08 -11.59
N GLY A 55 -6.99 11.70 -12.86
CA GLY A 55 -5.73 11.15 -13.37
C GLY A 55 -4.58 12.13 -13.24
N LEU A 56 -4.75 13.39 -13.64
CA LEU A 56 -3.71 14.44 -13.55
C LEU A 56 -3.31 14.73 -12.09
N ALA A 57 -4.29 14.80 -11.17
CA ALA A 57 -4.00 15.00 -9.76
C ALA A 57 -3.22 13.80 -9.19
N LEU A 58 -3.60 12.59 -9.54
CA LEU A 58 -2.89 11.37 -9.12
C LEU A 58 -1.47 11.31 -9.69
N GLU A 59 -1.29 11.64 -10.97
CA GLU A 59 0.04 11.70 -11.61
C GLU A 59 0.94 12.71 -10.91
N GLY A 60 0.42 13.89 -10.54
CA GLY A 60 1.16 14.89 -9.77
C GLY A 60 1.66 14.32 -8.43
N TRP A 61 0.80 13.65 -7.69
CA TRP A 61 1.16 13.02 -6.42
C TRP A 61 2.18 11.89 -6.59
N MET A 62 2.04 11.06 -7.64
CA MET A 62 3.00 9.98 -7.93
C MET A 62 4.39 10.53 -8.31
N GLN A 63 4.46 11.71 -8.94
CA GLN A 63 5.73 12.40 -9.19
C GLN A 63 6.34 12.92 -7.89
N ASP A 64 5.55 13.48 -6.98
CA ASP A 64 6.01 13.88 -5.64
C ASP A 64 6.51 12.67 -4.83
N TRP A 65 5.95 11.48 -5.03
CA TRP A 65 6.41 10.25 -4.38
C TRP A 65 7.80 9.80 -4.83
N SER A 66 8.26 10.22 -6.01
CA SER A 66 9.63 9.99 -6.47
C SER A 66 10.63 11.03 -5.93
N SER A 67 10.15 12.05 -5.19
CA SER A 67 10.97 13.05 -4.52
C SER A 67 11.35 12.65 -3.10
N ASP A 68 12.25 13.41 -2.47
CA ASP A 68 12.65 13.22 -1.06
C ASP A 68 11.57 13.67 -0.06
N ARG A 69 10.44 14.18 -0.52
CA ARG A 69 9.31 14.56 0.34
C ARG A 69 8.57 13.31 0.76
N LEU A 70 8.51 13.07 2.06
CA LEU A 70 7.87 11.88 2.65
C LEU A 70 6.50 12.18 3.24
N GLU A 71 6.09 13.43 3.27
CA GLU A 71 4.77 13.84 3.73
C GLU A 71 3.69 13.27 2.81
N GLN A 72 2.64 12.78 3.43
CA GLN A 72 1.45 12.29 2.74
C GLN A 72 0.26 13.17 3.12
N PRO A 73 -0.21 14.05 2.24
CA PRO A 73 -1.45 14.78 2.45
C PRO A 73 -2.67 13.82 2.51
N PRO A 74 -3.78 14.23 3.14
CA PRO A 74 -5.01 13.44 3.10
C PRO A 74 -5.52 13.23 1.67
N THR A 75 -6.10 12.07 1.38
CA THR A 75 -6.63 11.71 0.05
C THR A 75 -7.69 12.70 -0.45
N GLU A 76 -8.44 13.33 0.46
CA GLU A 76 -9.39 14.40 0.15
C GLU A 76 -8.73 15.59 -0.57
N GLN A 77 -7.46 15.86 -0.29
CA GLN A 77 -6.72 16.92 -0.96
C GLN A 77 -6.51 16.61 -2.44
N LEU A 78 -6.17 15.35 -2.78
CA LEU A 78 -6.05 14.90 -4.17
C LEU A 78 -7.36 15.11 -4.94
N VAL A 79 -8.49 14.76 -4.32
CA VAL A 79 -9.82 14.92 -4.95
C VAL A 79 -10.16 16.40 -5.09
N ARG A 80 -9.82 17.23 -4.10
CA ARG A 80 -9.98 18.69 -4.16
C ARG A 80 -9.16 19.30 -5.30
N GLU A 81 -7.92 18.88 -5.45
CA GLU A 81 -7.04 19.33 -6.56
C GLU A 81 -7.62 18.94 -7.92
N ALA A 82 -8.15 17.72 -8.06
CA ALA A 82 -8.84 17.30 -9.28
C ALA A 82 -10.07 18.17 -9.60
N PHE A 83 -10.86 18.51 -8.60
CA PHE A 83 -12.03 19.38 -8.79
C PHE A 83 -11.63 20.82 -9.09
N ALA A 84 -10.54 21.33 -8.51
CA ALA A 84 -10.00 22.64 -8.82
C ALA A 84 -9.57 22.76 -10.29
N LEU A 85 -9.07 21.69 -10.92
CA LEU A 85 -8.77 21.65 -12.36
C LEU A 85 -10.01 21.79 -13.26
N LEU A 86 -11.19 21.63 -12.67
CA LEU A 86 -12.48 21.73 -13.35
C LEU A 86 -13.28 22.98 -12.92
N ASP A 87 -12.66 23.89 -12.16
CA ASP A 87 -13.31 25.06 -11.56
C ASP A 87 -14.54 24.71 -10.70
N LEU A 88 -14.52 23.52 -10.07
CA LEU A 88 -15.59 23.05 -9.20
C LEU A 88 -15.26 23.34 -7.73
N ASP A 89 -16.12 24.14 -7.09
CA ASP A 89 -16.09 24.34 -5.64
C ASP A 89 -17.04 23.34 -4.97
N VAL A 90 -16.47 22.37 -4.28
CA VAL A 90 -17.21 21.25 -3.67
C VAL A 90 -17.20 21.41 -2.16
N PRO A 91 -18.39 21.52 -1.50
CA PRO A 91 -18.46 21.61 -0.04
C PRO A 91 -17.85 20.41 0.66
N GLU A 92 -17.21 20.63 1.82
CA GLU A 92 -16.46 19.64 2.58
C GLU A 92 -17.20 18.30 2.85
N PRO A 93 -18.50 18.30 3.22
CA PRO A 93 -19.23 17.04 3.41
C PRO A 93 -19.34 16.23 2.12
N LEU A 94 -19.59 16.90 0.98
CA LEU A 94 -19.69 16.25 -0.32
C LEU A 94 -18.32 15.79 -0.81
N LEU A 95 -17.27 16.56 -0.57
CA LEU A 95 -15.89 16.17 -0.90
C LEU A 95 -15.51 14.84 -0.23
N ARG A 96 -15.78 14.69 1.06
CA ARG A 96 -15.52 13.44 1.79
C ARG A 96 -16.31 12.25 1.22
N GLU A 97 -17.58 12.46 0.89
CA GLU A 97 -18.40 11.43 0.25
C GLU A 97 -17.83 11.01 -1.11
N LEU A 98 -17.43 11.97 -1.94
CA LEU A 98 -16.85 11.72 -3.26
C LEU A 98 -15.47 11.06 -3.15
N THR A 99 -14.67 11.44 -2.15
CA THR A 99 -13.39 10.76 -1.87
C THR A 99 -13.62 9.30 -1.50
N ALA A 100 -14.61 9.02 -0.65
CA ALA A 100 -14.97 7.63 -0.30
C ALA A 100 -15.46 6.83 -1.51
N LEU A 101 -16.18 7.45 -2.45
CA LEU A 101 -16.58 6.82 -3.70
C LEU A 101 -15.39 6.54 -4.63
N ALA A 102 -14.40 7.45 -4.69
CA ALA A 102 -13.27 7.34 -5.61
C ALA A 102 -12.17 6.39 -5.09
N PHE A 103 -11.91 6.41 -3.79
CA PHE A 103 -10.77 5.77 -3.16
C PHE A 103 -11.13 4.83 -1.99
N GLY A 104 -12.41 4.49 -1.86
CA GLY A 104 -12.94 3.56 -0.86
C GLY A 104 -13.04 2.12 -1.37
N ALA A 105 -13.96 1.35 -0.80
CA ALA A 105 -14.02 -0.11 -0.90
C ALA A 105 -14.38 -0.71 -2.27
N ASP A 106 -14.87 0.07 -3.22
CA ASP A 106 -15.29 -0.42 -4.56
C ASP A 106 -14.15 -0.39 -5.60
N VAL A 107 -12.92 -0.42 -5.16
CA VAL A 107 -11.74 -0.49 -6.04
C VAL A 107 -11.39 -1.92 -6.39
N ASP A 108 -10.70 -2.06 -7.51
CA ASP A 108 -10.26 -3.32 -8.13
C ASP A 108 -9.77 -4.37 -7.13
N LEU A 109 -10.22 -5.62 -7.32
CA LEU A 109 -9.64 -6.74 -6.58
C LEU A 109 -8.25 -7.04 -7.12
N PRO A 110 -7.22 -6.95 -6.29
CA PRO A 110 -5.89 -7.37 -6.68
C PRO A 110 -5.82 -8.87 -6.93
N VAL A 111 -4.78 -9.29 -7.66
CA VAL A 111 -4.50 -10.69 -7.96
C VAL A 111 -3.47 -11.20 -6.95
N VAL A 112 -3.76 -12.33 -6.31
CA VAL A 112 -2.86 -12.99 -5.35
C VAL A 112 -2.38 -14.31 -5.93
N GLU A 113 -1.06 -14.52 -5.92
CA GLU A 113 -0.48 -15.81 -6.32
C GLU A 113 -0.86 -16.92 -5.33
N PRO A 114 -1.14 -18.14 -5.80
CA PRO A 114 -1.57 -19.24 -4.93
C PRO A 114 -0.59 -19.58 -3.80
N ASP A 115 0.72 -19.42 -4.05
CA ASP A 115 1.76 -19.69 -3.04
C ASP A 115 1.87 -18.62 -1.97
N THR A 116 1.35 -17.41 -2.20
CA THR A 116 1.29 -16.33 -1.20
C THR A 116 0.47 -16.75 0.02
N LEU A 117 -0.77 -17.20 -0.19
CA LEU A 117 -1.63 -17.65 0.92
C LEU A 117 -1.04 -18.87 1.63
N ALA A 118 -0.45 -19.82 0.89
CA ALA A 118 0.20 -20.99 1.48
C ALA A 118 1.39 -20.59 2.36
N THR A 119 2.21 -19.64 1.92
CA THR A 119 3.36 -19.14 2.69
C THR A 119 2.90 -18.43 3.97
N ILE A 120 1.92 -17.53 3.87
CA ILE A 120 1.36 -16.82 5.02
C ILE A 120 0.76 -17.80 6.05
N ALA A 121 -0.01 -18.81 5.59
CA ALA A 121 -0.55 -19.84 6.46
C ALA A 121 0.55 -20.65 7.15
N THR A 122 1.65 -20.93 6.46
CA THR A 122 2.81 -21.62 7.04
C THR A 122 3.45 -20.79 8.15
N LEU A 123 3.69 -19.50 7.92
CA LEU A 123 4.24 -18.58 8.94
C LEU A 123 3.32 -18.51 10.18
N GLN A 124 2.01 -18.45 9.97
CA GLN A 124 1.04 -18.45 11.08
C GLN A 124 1.15 -19.73 11.91
N THR A 125 1.27 -20.92 11.28
CA THR A 125 1.42 -22.19 12.02
C THR A 125 2.73 -22.27 12.80
N GLN A 126 3.74 -21.52 12.41
CA GLN A 126 5.02 -21.35 13.12
C GLN A 126 4.95 -20.34 14.27
N GLY A 127 3.80 -19.69 14.45
CA GLY A 127 3.59 -18.69 15.51
C GLY A 127 4.23 -17.34 15.21
N VAL A 128 4.54 -17.05 13.94
CA VAL A 128 5.08 -15.77 13.49
C VAL A 128 3.93 -14.76 13.39
N ALA A 129 4.02 -13.63 14.11
CA ALA A 129 3.08 -12.52 13.99
C ALA A 129 3.25 -11.83 12.62
N MET A 130 2.16 -11.37 12.03
CA MET A 130 2.24 -10.77 10.71
C MET A 130 1.51 -9.42 10.64
N GLY A 131 2.12 -8.48 9.89
CA GLY A 131 1.52 -7.20 9.60
C GLY A 131 1.77 -6.76 8.16
N CYS A 132 1.18 -5.63 7.79
CA CYS A 132 1.56 -4.97 6.54
C CYS A 132 1.69 -3.45 6.72
N VAL A 133 2.53 -2.85 5.87
CA VAL A 133 2.72 -1.40 5.76
C VAL A 133 2.73 -1.03 4.29
N THR A 134 1.74 -0.25 3.84
CA THR A 134 1.58 0.07 2.42
C THR A 134 1.55 1.57 2.15
N ASN A 135 2.25 2.00 1.08
CA ASN A 135 2.11 3.34 0.51
C ASN A 135 0.93 3.36 -0.47
N THR A 136 -0.07 4.20 -0.21
CA THR A 136 -1.27 4.25 -1.05
C THR A 136 -2.01 5.58 -0.90
N VAL A 137 -2.76 5.95 -1.92
CA VAL A 137 -3.77 7.02 -1.88
C VAL A 137 -5.17 6.48 -1.55
N LEU A 138 -5.35 5.15 -1.52
CA LEU A 138 -6.64 4.56 -1.16
C LEU A 138 -6.95 4.83 0.31
N LEU A 139 -8.22 5.04 0.62
CA LEU A 139 -8.68 5.07 2.01
C LEU A 139 -8.54 3.67 2.64
N GLU A 140 -8.51 3.60 3.95
CA GLU A 140 -8.41 2.32 4.68
C GLU A 140 -9.43 1.27 4.19
N ALA A 141 -10.66 1.69 3.91
CA ALA A 141 -11.69 0.80 3.37
C ALA A 141 -11.28 0.15 2.03
N GLY A 142 -10.56 0.90 1.16
CA GLY A 142 -10.02 0.42 -0.11
C GLY A 142 -8.87 -0.60 0.04
N ILE A 143 -8.30 -0.71 1.23
CA ILE A 143 -7.28 -1.70 1.58
C ILE A 143 -7.90 -2.87 2.36
N PHE A 144 -8.69 -2.59 3.38
CA PHE A 144 -9.26 -3.62 4.24
C PHE A 144 -10.26 -4.52 3.53
N GLU A 145 -11.06 -3.98 2.62
CA GLU A 145 -12.06 -4.78 1.89
C GLU A 145 -11.42 -5.81 0.95
N PRO A 146 -10.46 -5.46 0.07
CA PRO A 146 -9.72 -6.47 -0.68
C PRO A 146 -9.01 -7.50 0.19
N LEU A 147 -8.37 -7.09 1.30
CA LEU A 147 -7.73 -8.02 2.24
C LEU A 147 -8.72 -9.05 2.79
N ARG A 148 -9.93 -8.64 3.16
CA ARG A 148 -10.98 -9.56 3.63
C ARG A 148 -11.45 -10.50 2.53
N ARG A 149 -11.76 -9.97 1.35
CA ARG A 149 -12.28 -10.75 0.21
C ARG A 149 -11.28 -11.77 -0.32
N LEU A 150 -9.98 -11.46 -0.23
CA LEU A 150 -8.89 -12.35 -0.61
C LEU A 150 -8.47 -13.31 0.51
N GLY A 151 -9.06 -13.20 1.71
CA GLY A 151 -8.73 -14.05 2.85
C GLY A 151 -7.38 -13.75 3.49
N LEU A 152 -6.76 -12.59 3.18
CA LEU A 152 -5.48 -12.17 3.75
C LEU A 152 -5.64 -11.53 5.14
N HIS A 153 -6.72 -10.78 5.35
CA HIS A 153 -6.94 -10.02 6.59
C HIS A 153 -6.86 -10.87 7.86
N GLN A 154 -7.31 -12.13 7.83
CA GLN A 154 -7.32 -13.02 8.98
C GLN A 154 -5.92 -13.41 9.48
N TYR A 155 -4.89 -13.16 8.69
CA TYR A 155 -3.49 -13.46 9.01
C TYR A 155 -2.70 -12.25 9.48
N LEU A 156 -3.26 -11.03 9.37
CA LEU A 156 -2.57 -9.78 9.65
C LEU A 156 -3.05 -9.19 10.98
N ASP A 157 -2.14 -9.12 11.94
CA ASP A 157 -2.37 -8.55 13.27
C ASP A 157 -2.21 -7.00 13.26
N SER A 158 -1.56 -6.47 12.23
CA SER A 158 -1.36 -5.03 12.00
C SER A 158 -1.51 -4.69 10.52
N VAL A 159 -2.20 -3.59 10.21
CA VAL A 159 -2.35 -3.06 8.84
C VAL A 159 -2.16 -1.55 8.87
N VAL A 160 -0.99 -1.09 8.48
CA VAL A 160 -0.62 0.34 8.45
C VAL A 160 -0.73 0.88 7.03
N VAL A 161 -1.58 1.88 6.85
CA VAL A 161 -1.91 2.49 5.55
C VAL A 161 -1.41 3.94 5.55
N SER A 162 -0.56 4.31 4.59
CA SER A 162 0.05 5.65 4.58
C SER A 162 -0.97 6.78 4.42
N SER A 163 -2.10 6.55 3.73
CA SER A 163 -3.18 7.53 3.59
C SER A 163 -3.88 7.88 4.91
N ALA A 164 -3.77 7.01 5.94
CA ALA A 164 -4.22 7.28 7.31
C ALA A 164 -3.12 7.87 8.21
N MET A 165 -1.90 8.04 7.67
CA MET A 165 -0.75 8.61 8.34
C MET A 165 -0.39 9.97 7.73
N SER A 166 0.49 10.74 8.39
CA SER A 166 1.01 12.00 7.80
C SER A 166 2.23 11.79 6.91
N TYR A 167 2.71 10.56 6.80
CA TYR A 167 3.92 10.19 6.09
C TYR A 167 3.74 8.88 5.34
N ARG A 168 4.63 8.63 4.38
CA ARG A 168 4.75 7.37 3.62
C ARG A 168 6.13 6.72 3.83
N LYS A 169 6.28 5.44 3.50
CA LYS A 169 7.59 4.78 3.47
C LYS A 169 8.54 5.56 2.52
N PRO A 170 9.82 5.68 2.85
CA PRO A 170 10.56 5.03 3.94
C PRO A 170 10.53 5.75 5.30
N HIS A 171 9.58 6.65 5.58
CA HIS A 171 9.53 7.34 6.87
C HIS A 171 9.35 6.35 8.03
N ALA A 172 10.18 6.48 9.07
CA ALA A 172 10.26 5.55 10.19
C ALA A 172 8.92 5.33 10.94
N SER A 173 8.04 6.33 10.96
CA SER A 173 6.77 6.26 11.72
C SER A 173 5.85 5.13 11.29
N LEU A 174 5.85 4.74 10.00
CA LEU A 174 5.00 3.65 9.52
C LEU A 174 5.49 2.29 10.03
N PHE A 175 6.81 2.07 9.97
CA PHE A 175 7.44 0.84 10.47
C PHE A 175 7.29 0.73 11.98
N GLN A 176 7.53 1.84 12.71
CA GLN A 176 7.39 1.87 14.16
C GLN A 176 5.94 1.58 14.57
N ARG A 177 4.96 2.13 13.86
CA ARG A 177 3.54 1.86 14.09
C ARG A 177 3.22 0.36 14.00
N ALA A 178 3.72 -0.32 12.96
CA ALA A 178 3.53 -1.76 12.81
C ALA A 178 4.22 -2.55 13.93
N LEU A 179 5.45 -2.18 14.32
CA LEU A 179 6.17 -2.81 15.42
C LEU A 179 5.43 -2.67 16.75
N ASP A 180 4.91 -1.47 17.04
CA ASP A 180 4.16 -1.17 18.27
C ASP A 180 2.85 -2.00 18.32
N GLU A 181 2.12 -2.11 17.21
CA GLU A 181 0.89 -2.90 17.12
C GLU A 181 1.14 -4.39 17.25
N LEU A 182 2.26 -4.91 16.71
CA LEU A 182 2.66 -6.30 16.83
C LEU A 182 3.32 -6.63 18.17
N GLY A 183 3.75 -5.64 18.92
CA GLY A 183 4.43 -5.83 20.21
C GLY A 183 5.77 -6.54 20.10
N VAL A 184 6.54 -6.24 19.03
CA VAL A 184 7.82 -6.89 18.72
C VAL A 184 8.95 -5.87 18.60
N ALA A 185 10.19 -6.31 18.86
CA ALA A 185 11.36 -5.47 18.65
C ALA A 185 11.79 -5.47 17.17
N PRO A 186 12.38 -4.36 16.65
CA PRO A 186 12.84 -4.29 15.27
C PRO A 186 13.74 -5.46 14.84
N HIS A 187 14.72 -5.82 15.68
CA HIS A 187 15.67 -6.90 15.36
C HIS A 187 15.08 -8.32 15.37
N GLU A 188 13.84 -8.48 15.85
CA GLU A 188 13.05 -9.72 15.82
C GLU A 188 12.11 -9.75 14.60
N THR A 189 12.16 -8.73 13.74
CA THR A 189 11.21 -8.50 12.66
C THR A 189 11.89 -8.47 11.30
N VAL A 190 11.26 -9.14 10.34
CA VAL A 190 11.64 -9.09 8.92
C VAL A 190 10.59 -8.26 8.18
N PHE A 191 11.03 -7.30 7.38
CA PHE A 191 10.19 -6.62 6.41
C PHE A 191 10.40 -7.21 5.02
N VAL A 192 9.32 -7.46 4.30
CA VAL A 192 9.35 -7.98 2.92
C VAL A 192 8.66 -7.00 2.01
N GLY A 193 9.37 -6.51 0.99
CA GLY A 193 8.82 -5.59 0.02
C GLY A 193 9.52 -5.68 -1.34
N ASP A 194 9.01 -4.95 -2.31
CA ASP A 194 9.49 -4.96 -3.70
C ASP A 194 10.34 -3.73 -4.05
N ARG A 195 10.47 -2.76 -3.10
CA ARG A 195 11.24 -1.52 -3.27
C ARG A 195 12.47 -1.48 -2.36
N LEU A 196 13.64 -1.22 -2.97
CA LEU A 196 14.89 -1.13 -2.19
C LEU A 196 14.88 0.04 -1.21
N VAL A 197 14.48 1.24 -1.65
CA VAL A 197 14.53 2.43 -0.81
C VAL A 197 13.36 2.46 0.16
N ASP A 198 12.13 2.34 -0.36
CA ASP A 198 10.92 2.54 0.44
C ASP A 198 10.73 1.41 1.47
N ASP A 199 10.99 0.16 1.08
CA ASP A 199 10.72 -1.01 1.90
C ASP A 199 11.97 -1.46 2.66
N VAL A 200 12.99 -1.92 1.92
CA VAL A 200 14.19 -2.49 2.52
C VAL A 200 14.94 -1.44 3.32
N GLY A 201 15.25 -0.29 2.72
CA GLY A 201 15.96 0.80 3.38
C GLY A 201 15.20 1.39 4.55
N GLY A 202 13.89 1.61 4.39
CA GLY A 202 13.03 2.10 5.46
C GLY A 202 13.00 1.15 6.66
N ALA A 203 12.88 -0.15 6.42
CA ALA A 203 12.90 -1.19 7.44
C ALA A 203 14.25 -1.27 8.15
N GLN A 204 15.35 -1.29 7.40
CA GLN A 204 16.71 -1.31 7.94
C GLN A 204 17.03 -0.07 8.78
N ALA A 205 16.52 1.10 8.38
CA ALA A 205 16.71 2.35 9.12
C ALA A 205 16.09 2.32 10.54
N VAL A 206 15.08 1.49 10.77
CA VAL A 206 14.50 1.27 12.11
C VAL A 206 15.03 0.02 12.82
N GLY A 207 15.97 -0.70 12.21
CA GLY A 207 16.63 -1.87 12.80
C GLY A 207 15.96 -3.22 12.51
N MET A 208 15.01 -3.27 11.55
CA MET A 208 14.46 -4.51 11.02
C MET A 208 15.42 -5.13 9.98
N ARG A 209 15.24 -6.38 9.63
CA ARG A 209 15.85 -6.98 8.43
C ARG A 209 14.97 -6.72 7.22
N GLY A 210 15.58 -6.31 6.11
CA GLY A 210 14.91 -6.02 4.85
C GLY A 210 15.11 -7.12 3.82
N VAL A 211 14.02 -7.74 3.38
CA VAL A 211 14.00 -8.76 2.32
C VAL A 211 13.37 -8.17 1.06
N LEU A 212 14.12 -8.19 -0.04
CA LEU A 212 13.58 -7.81 -1.35
C LEU A 212 12.89 -9.00 -2.01
N THR A 213 11.67 -8.81 -2.49
CA THR A 213 10.96 -9.81 -3.30
C THR A 213 10.88 -9.39 -4.76
N HIS A 214 11.13 -10.34 -5.65
CA HIS A 214 10.96 -10.19 -7.10
C HIS A 214 9.68 -10.86 -7.62
N GLN A 215 8.71 -11.12 -6.76
CA GLN A 215 7.51 -11.89 -7.10
C GLN A 215 6.72 -11.32 -8.27
N TYR A 216 6.54 -10.00 -8.28
CA TYR A 216 5.77 -9.31 -9.32
C TYR A 216 6.60 -8.26 -10.07
N ARG A 217 7.66 -7.74 -9.46
CA ARG A 217 8.52 -6.73 -10.03
C ARG A 217 9.98 -7.02 -9.76
N GLN A 218 10.84 -6.72 -10.75
CA GLN A 218 12.29 -6.81 -10.63
C GLN A 218 12.85 -5.42 -10.30
N GLU A 219 13.58 -5.28 -9.19
CA GLU A 219 14.32 -4.06 -8.88
C GLU A 219 15.83 -4.35 -8.96
N PRO A 220 16.59 -3.58 -9.79
CA PRO A 220 18.03 -3.82 -9.99
C PRO A 220 18.83 -3.58 -8.70
N LEU A 221 19.80 -4.46 -8.43
CA LEU A 221 20.68 -4.34 -7.27
C LEU A 221 22.00 -3.62 -7.59
N ASP A 222 22.40 -3.59 -8.87
CA ASP A 222 23.65 -2.98 -9.29
C ASP A 222 23.62 -1.46 -9.06
N GLY A 223 24.59 -0.97 -8.25
CA GLY A 223 24.69 0.45 -7.92
C GLY A 223 23.57 0.95 -6.98
N ALA A 224 22.74 0.06 -6.42
CA ALA A 224 21.67 0.44 -5.53
C ALA A 224 22.19 1.04 -4.20
N PRO A 225 21.54 2.11 -3.68
CA PRO A 225 21.97 2.77 -2.44
C PRO A 225 21.69 1.90 -1.20
N VAL A 226 20.86 0.89 -1.33
CA VAL A 226 20.43 -0.03 -0.26
C VAL A 226 20.72 -1.46 -0.69
N GLN A 227 21.25 -2.27 0.23
CA GLN A 227 21.45 -3.70 0.02
C GLN A 227 20.51 -4.50 0.90
N PRO A 228 19.68 -5.40 0.34
CA PRO A 228 18.78 -6.22 1.13
C PRO A 228 19.55 -7.31 1.93
N ASP A 229 19.03 -7.69 3.09
CA ASP A 229 19.57 -8.80 3.88
C ASP A 229 19.35 -10.15 3.19
N ALA A 230 18.30 -10.25 2.36
CA ALA A 230 18.06 -11.37 1.45
C ALA A 230 17.23 -10.91 0.23
N VAL A 231 17.35 -11.66 -0.86
CA VAL A 231 16.51 -11.53 -2.05
C VAL A 231 15.78 -12.85 -2.28
N ILE A 232 14.47 -12.77 -2.48
CA ILE A 232 13.64 -13.91 -2.82
C ILE A 232 12.93 -13.69 -4.16
N GLN A 233 12.81 -14.74 -4.96
CA GLN A 233 12.13 -14.66 -6.25
C GLN A 233 10.61 -14.74 -6.12
N ARG A 234 10.14 -15.43 -5.08
CA ARG A 234 8.73 -15.61 -4.73
C ARG A 234 8.60 -15.64 -3.20
N LEU A 235 7.40 -15.32 -2.70
CA LEU A 235 7.15 -15.35 -1.24
C LEU A 235 7.36 -16.74 -0.63
N SER A 236 7.17 -17.80 -1.40
CA SER A 236 7.49 -19.17 -0.98
C SER A 236 8.96 -19.41 -0.57
N GLY A 237 9.87 -18.51 -0.96
CA GLY A 237 11.27 -18.52 -0.50
C GLY A 237 11.49 -17.88 0.88
N LEU A 238 10.49 -17.20 1.43
CA LEU A 238 10.64 -16.44 2.68
C LEU A 238 10.92 -17.31 3.92
N PRO A 239 10.26 -18.48 4.13
CA PRO A 239 10.59 -19.35 5.27
C PRO A 239 12.07 -19.75 5.28
N HIS A 240 12.63 -20.10 4.13
CA HIS A 240 14.04 -20.44 4.03
C HIS A 240 14.97 -19.23 4.30
N ALA A 241 14.60 -18.03 3.88
CA ALA A 241 15.35 -16.83 4.21
C ALA A 241 15.37 -16.56 5.73
N ILE A 242 14.24 -16.76 6.40
CA ILE A 242 14.12 -16.66 7.88
C ILE A 242 15.03 -17.67 8.57
N GLU A 243 14.99 -18.96 8.18
CA GLU A 243 15.86 -19.99 8.73
C GLU A 243 17.35 -19.63 8.62
N ARG A 244 17.77 -19.06 7.51
CA ARG A 244 19.16 -18.58 7.32
C ARG A 244 19.51 -17.44 8.27
N PHE A 245 18.60 -16.54 8.54
CA PHE A 245 18.82 -15.45 9.50
C PHE A 245 19.02 -15.99 10.93
N GLU A 246 18.28 -17.01 11.30
CA GLU A 246 18.40 -17.66 12.61
C GLU A 246 19.68 -18.48 12.75
N ALA A 247 20.10 -19.17 11.66
CA ALA A 247 21.32 -19.99 11.65
C ALA A 247 22.62 -19.15 11.62
N SER A 248 22.57 -17.91 11.17
CA SER A 248 23.76 -17.02 11.09
C SER A 248 24.04 -16.30 12.43
N THR A 249 23.40 -16.75 13.48
CA THR A 249 23.43 -16.27 14.85
C THR A 249 24.21 -17.19 15.76
#